data_9b9e2362e514cef22d45ce5329ee3a3b
#
_entry.id   9b9e2362e514cef22d45ce5329ee3a3b
#
_cell.length_a   1.000
_cell.length_b   1.000
_cell.length_c   1.000
_cell.angle_alpha   90.00
_cell.angle_beta   90.00
_cell.angle_gamma   90.00
#
_symmetry.space_group_name_H-M   'P 1'
#
loop_
_entity.id
_entity.type
_entity.pdbx_description
1 polymer ?
#
loop_
_entity_poly.entity_id
_entity_poly.type
_entity_poly.pdbx_seq_one_letter_code
_entity_poly.pdbx_strand_id
1 'polypeptide(L)'
;MITNEGVSMPIAAGVIFWSGVLFIIISFFGLREAVVRVIPVSLKQAVSAGIGLFIALLGAKNCGLIVANDAKNCLSFGDLASPSVIVAVIGFLILLVIKVRNIPGGMILAILLTTLAGIPFGVTHAPESIFAFPAGIGHQFLKVDFMGALNFAYIPFLIALFVPDFFSTFGTVLGVGAKAGYLLSLIHISEPTRLRCIS
;
A
#
# COMPACT_ATOMS: atom_id res chain seq x y z
N MET A 1 14.74 -5.99 5.49
CA MET A 1 15.65 -4.88 5.80
C MET A 1 16.37 -5.10 7.12
N ILE A 2 15.67 -5.10 8.23
CA ILE A 2 16.29 -5.16 9.57
C ILE A 2 16.97 -6.51 9.86
N THR A 3 16.42 -7.61 9.38
CA THR A 3 16.88 -8.96 9.68
C THR A 3 17.99 -9.48 8.78
N ASN A 4 18.03 -9.08 7.50
CA ASN A 4 18.97 -9.65 6.55
C ASN A 4 20.21 -8.77 6.29
N GLU A 5 20.13 -7.45 6.57
CA GLU A 5 21.19 -6.50 6.23
C GLU A 5 21.85 -5.88 7.46
N GLY A 6 21.50 -6.32 8.67
CA GLY A 6 22.09 -5.80 9.92
C GLY A 6 21.79 -4.32 10.21
N VAL A 7 20.79 -3.73 9.54
CA VAL A 7 20.40 -2.34 9.76
C VAL A 7 19.67 -2.22 11.11
N SER A 8 20.16 -1.36 11.99
CA SER A 8 19.52 -1.13 13.28
C SER A 8 18.16 -0.45 13.14
N MET A 9 17.21 -0.76 14.04
CA MET A 9 15.87 -0.14 14.07
C MET A 9 15.90 1.39 14.02
N PRO A 10 16.76 2.12 14.75
CA PRO A 10 16.86 3.58 14.69
C PRO A 10 17.21 4.11 13.31
N ILE A 11 18.14 3.45 12.61
CA ILE A 11 18.55 3.83 11.25
C ILE A 11 17.41 3.56 10.26
N ALA A 12 16.73 2.42 10.37
CA ALA A 12 15.59 2.10 9.51
C ALA A 12 14.46 3.13 9.65
N ALA A 13 14.16 3.56 10.89
CA ALA A 13 13.19 4.63 11.16
C ALA A 13 13.64 5.97 10.57
N GLY A 14 14.96 6.28 10.62
CA GLY A 14 15.55 7.46 9.98
C GLY A 14 15.40 7.46 8.46
N VAL A 15 15.62 6.32 7.80
CA VAL A 15 15.45 6.16 6.34
C VAL A 15 13.99 6.38 5.94
N ILE A 16 13.03 5.84 6.70
CA ILE A 16 11.59 6.07 6.47
C ILE A 16 11.26 7.56 6.62
N PHE A 17 11.77 8.21 7.64
CA PHE A 17 11.58 9.65 7.85
C PHE A 17 12.12 10.48 6.66
N TRP A 18 13.33 10.20 6.20
CA TRP A 18 13.91 10.90 5.06
C TRP A 18 13.18 10.63 3.75
N SER A 19 12.65 9.43 3.57
CA SER A 19 11.75 9.12 2.44
C SER A 19 10.51 10.00 2.45
N GLY A 20 9.89 10.20 3.63
CA GLY A 20 8.75 11.11 3.79
C GLY A 20 9.11 12.58 3.54
N VAL A 21 10.27 13.04 4.02
CA VAL A 21 10.75 14.41 3.75
C VAL A 21 10.98 14.62 2.25
N LEU A 22 11.63 13.67 1.58
CA LEU A 22 11.82 13.70 0.13
C LEU A 22 10.49 13.78 -0.61
N PHE A 23 9.50 13.00 -0.16
CA PHE A 23 8.14 13.02 -0.72
C PHE A 23 7.49 14.40 -0.58
N ILE A 24 7.60 15.04 0.58
CA ILE A 24 7.05 16.38 0.83
C ILE A 24 7.74 17.41 -0.09
N ILE A 25 9.07 17.36 -0.20
CA ILE A 25 9.84 18.26 -1.06
C ILE A 25 9.39 18.13 -2.51
N ILE A 26 9.33 16.92 -3.06
CA ILE A 26 8.90 16.65 -4.43
C ILE A 26 7.45 17.09 -4.66
N SER A 27 6.58 16.89 -3.67
CA SER A 27 5.19 17.33 -3.73
C SER A 27 5.06 18.85 -3.73
N PHE A 28 5.88 19.55 -2.94
CA PHE A 28 5.87 21.01 -2.84
C PHE A 28 6.32 21.69 -4.13
N PHE A 29 7.31 21.14 -4.82
CA PHE A 29 7.79 21.66 -6.10
C PHE A 29 6.87 21.37 -7.29
N GLY A 30 5.69 20.76 -7.08
CA GLY A 30 4.74 20.46 -8.15
C GLY A 30 5.25 19.41 -9.16
N LEU A 31 6.41 18.79 -8.89
CA LEU A 31 6.97 17.71 -9.73
C LEU A 31 5.96 16.56 -9.93
N ARG A 32 5.11 16.35 -8.95
CA ARG A 32 4.05 15.37 -8.99
C ARG A 32 3.05 15.65 -10.11
N GLU A 33 2.62 16.91 -10.27
CA GLU A 33 1.71 17.30 -11.36
C GLU A 33 2.39 17.21 -12.72
N ALA A 34 3.66 17.57 -12.82
CA ALA A 34 4.44 17.45 -14.04
C ALA A 34 4.53 15.98 -14.49
N VAL A 35 4.84 15.06 -13.58
CA VAL A 35 4.87 13.62 -13.85
C VAL A 35 3.49 13.11 -14.30
N VAL A 36 2.41 13.55 -13.63
CA VAL A 36 1.02 13.19 -14.00
C VAL A 36 0.70 13.61 -15.44
N ARG A 37 1.13 14.80 -15.88
CA ARG A 37 0.84 15.32 -17.22
C ARG A 37 1.60 14.58 -18.31
N VAL A 38 2.82 14.16 -18.04
CA VAL A 38 3.69 13.48 -19.01
C VAL A 38 3.30 12.01 -19.22
N ILE A 39 2.77 11.35 -18.17
CA ILE A 39 2.44 9.92 -18.22
C ILE A 39 1.14 9.70 -19.03
N PRO A 40 1.16 8.86 -20.09
CA PRO A 40 -0.03 8.47 -20.85
C PRO A 40 -1.07 7.75 -19.98
N VAL A 41 -2.35 7.83 -20.37
CA VAL A 41 -3.46 7.21 -19.62
C VAL A 41 -3.28 5.70 -19.49
N SER A 42 -2.80 5.02 -20.52
CA SER A 42 -2.52 3.58 -20.51
C SER A 42 -1.49 3.19 -19.43
N LEU A 43 -0.43 4.01 -19.29
CA LEU A 43 0.59 3.77 -18.27
C LEU A 43 0.05 4.04 -16.85
N LYS A 44 -0.82 5.03 -16.68
CA LYS A 44 -1.50 5.29 -15.40
C LYS A 44 -2.33 4.10 -14.96
N GLN A 45 -3.07 3.48 -15.88
CA GLN A 45 -3.86 2.28 -15.61
C GLN A 45 -2.96 1.07 -15.27
N ALA A 46 -1.86 0.89 -16.00
CA ALA A 46 -0.90 -0.17 -15.72
C ALA A 46 -0.25 -0.03 -14.35
N VAL A 47 0.13 1.19 -13.96
CA VAL A 47 0.67 1.47 -12.62
C VAL A 47 -0.34 1.14 -11.53
N SER A 48 -1.61 1.56 -11.69
CA SER A 48 -2.67 1.25 -10.72
C SER A 48 -2.92 -0.26 -10.58
N ALA A 49 -2.91 -0.99 -11.68
CA ALA A 49 -3.02 -2.45 -11.68
C ALA A 49 -1.81 -3.12 -11.00
N GLY A 50 -0.60 -2.64 -11.30
CA GLY A 50 0.64 -3.13 -10.70
C GLY A 50 0.68 -2.93 -9.19
N ILE A 51 0.24 -1.77 -8.70
CA ILE A 51 0.12 -1.50 -7.25
C ILE A 51 -0.91 -2.43 -6.62
N GLY A 52 -2.05 -2.65 -7.27
CA GLY A 52 -3.07 -3.59 -6.79
C GLY A 52 -2.52 -5.01 -6.66
N LEU A 53 -1.79 -5.50 -7.65
CA LEU A 53 -1.12 -6.79 -7.61
C LEU A 53 -0.04 -6.87 -6.53
N PHE A 54 0.73 -5.81 -6.35
CA PHE A 54 1.74 -5.73 -5.30
C PHE A 54 1.12 -5.83 -3.90
N ILE A 55 0.02 -5.11 -3.66
CA ILE A 55 -0.72 -5.19 -2.37
C ILE A 55 -1.31 -6.59 -2.19
N ALA A 56 -1.83 -7.21 -3.24
CA ALA A 56 -2.33 -8.58 -3.19
C ALA A 56 -1.22 -9.58 -2.84
N LEU A 57 -0.02 -9.42 -3.42
CA LEU A 57 1.15 -10.23 -3.09
C LEU A 57 1.57 -10.06 -1.63
N LEU A 58 1.58 -8.82 -1.12
CA LEU A 58 1.87 -8.56 0.30
C LEU A 58 0.82 -9.20 1.21
N GLY A 59 -0.46 -9.13 0.85
CA GLY A 59 -1.53 -9.80 1.57
C GLY A 59 -1.35 -11.33 1.58
N ALA A 60 -1.04 -11.92 0.42
CA ALA A 60 -0.77 -13.35 0.28
C ALA A 60 0.47 -13.79 1.10
N LYS A 61 1.49 -12.94 1.20
CA LYS A 61 2.66 -13.19 2.03
C LYS A 61 2.32 -13.11 3.52
N ASN A 62 1.55 -12.11 3.92
CA ASN A 62 1.18 -11.91 5.34
C ASN A 62 0.26 -13.01 5.88
N CYS A 63 -0.64 -13.56 5.07
CA CYS A 63 -1.47 -14.68 5.50
C CYS A 63 -0.73 -16.04 5.45
N GLY A 64 0.47 -16.10 4.87
CA GLY A 64 1.25 -17.33 4.75
C GLY A 64 0.94 -18.16 3.51
N LEU A 65 0.11 -17.67 2.57
CA LEU A 65 -0.15 -18.33 1.30
C LEU A 65 1.12 -18.39 0.43
N ILE A 66 1.93 -17.34 0.50
CA ILE A 66 3.22 -17.22 -0.17
C ILE A 66 4.29 -17.02 0.89
N VAL A 67 5.31 -17.86 0.88
CA VAL A 67 6.45 -17.78 1.79
C VAL A 67 7.75 -17.61 1.00
N ALA A 68 8.71 -16.90 1.57
CA ALA A 68 10.05 -16.82 1.01
C ALA A 68 10.78 -18.13 1.25
N ASN A 69 11.32 -18.71 0.20
CA ASN A 69 12.20 -19.87 0.30
C ASN A 69 13.65 -19.39 0.24
N ASP A 70 14.27 -19.27 1.41
CA ASP A 70 15.64 -18.77 1.55
C ASP A 70 16.67 -19.65 0.82
N ALA A 71 16.39 -20.96 0.66
CA ALA A 71 17.30 -21.86 -0.04
C ALA A 71 17.39 -21.64 -1.54
N LYS A 72 16.34 -21.06 -2.15
CA LYS A 72 16.25 -20.85 -3.60
C LYS A 72 16.12 -19.39 -4.00
N ASN A 73 16.13 -18.45 -3.06
CA ASN A 73 15.85 -17.03 -3.28
C ASN A 73 14.57 -16.77 -4.10
N CYS A 74 13.57 -17.65 -3.97
CA CYS A 74 12.31 -17.55 -4.69
C CYS A 74 11.12 -17.61 -3.73
N LEU A 75 9.96 -17.21 -4.26
CA LEU A 75 8.69 -17.38 -3.58
C LEU A 75 8.19 -18.81 -3.79
N SER A 76 7.68 -19.43 -2.72
CA SER A 76 7.04 -20.73 -2.76
C SER A 76 5.65 -20.65 -2.13
N PHE A 77 4.80 -21.61 -2.44
CA PHE A 77 3.52 -21.74 -1.73
C PHE A 77 3.79 -22.20 -0.31
N GLY A 78 3.12 -21.55 0.63
CA GLY A 78 3.09 -21.97 2.02
C GLY A 78 2.13 -23.13 2.29
N ASP A 79 1.88 -23.40 3.55
CA ASP A 79 0.93 -24.43 3.94
C ASP A 79 -0.52 -23.92 3.77
N LEU A 80 -1.21 -24.46 2.75
CA LEU A 80 -2.60 -24.12 2.44
C LEU A 80 -3.58 -24.55 3.53
N ALA A 81 -3.21 -25.51 4.38
CA ALA A 81 -4.03 -25.98 5.48
C ALA A 81 -3.87 -25.13 6.74
N SER A 82 -2.98 -24.14 6.75
CA SER A 82 -2.79 -23.27 7.90
C SER A 82 -4.04 -22.46 8.23
N PRO A 83 -4.39 -22.27 9.51
CA PRO A 83 -5.57 -21.51 9.92
C PRO A 83 -5.59 -20.09 9.35
N SER A 84 -4.44 -19.46 9.24
CA SER A 84 -4.29 -18.10 8.69
C SER A 84 -4.69 -18.02 7.22
N VAL A 85 -4.28 -19.01 6.41
CA VAL A 85 -4.66 -19.08 4.99
C VAL A 85 -6.14 -19.34 4.83
N ILE A 86 -6.71 -20.26 5.62
CA ILE A 86 -8.14 -20.58 5.58
C ILE A 86 -8.97 -19.32 5.90
N VAL A 87 -8.63 -18.60 6.97
CA VAL A 87 -9.32 -17.36 7.36
C VAL A 87 -9.16 -16.29 6.28
N ALA A 88 -8.00 -16.17 5.66
CA ALA A 88 -7.77 -15.22 4.57
C ALA A 88 -8.64 -15.53 3.33
N VAL A 89 -8.77 -16.80 2.96
CA VAL A 89 -9.64 -17.25 1.85
C VAL A 89 -11.11 -16.97 2.17
N ILE A 90 -11.57 -17.30 3.38
CA ILE A 90 -12.92 -17.01 3.83
C ILE A 90 -13.19 -15.50 3.79
N GLY A 91 -12.25 -14.68 4.30
CA GLY A 91 -12.35 -13.22 4.27
C GLY A 91 -12.41 -12.67 2.85
N PHE A 92 -11.63 -13.22 1.93
CA PHE A 92 -11.67 -12.84 0.52
C PHE A 92 -13.02 -13.18 -0.12
N LEU A 93 -13.59 -14.35 0.16
CA LEU A 93 -14.92 -14.73 -0.33
C LEU A 93 -16.02 -13.81 0.24
N ILE A 94 -15.97 -13.50 1.54
CA ILE A 94 -16.88 -12.54 2.17
C ILE A 94 -16.79 -11.17 1.47
N LEU A 95 -15.56 -10.68 1.21
CA LEU A 95 -15.34 -9.42 0.51
C LEU A 95 -15.96 -9.44 -0.89
N LEU A 96 -15.77 -10.53 -1.65
CA LEU A 96 -16.35 -10.69 -2.99
C LEU A 96 -17.88 -10.64 -2.95
N VAL A 97 -18.51 -11.37 -2.04
CA VAL A 97 -19.97 -11.38 -1.89
C VAL A 97 -20.50 -9.98 -1.56
N ILE A 98 -19.87 -9.29 -0.61
CA ILE A 98 -20.26 -7.94 -0.21
C ILE A 98 -20.09 -6.96 -1.38
N LYS A 99 -19.01 -7.10 -2.15
CA LYS A 99 -18.76 -6.25 -3.31
C LYS A 99 -19.80 -6.46 -4.42
N VAL A 100 -20.14 -7.70 -4.71
CA VAL A 100 -21.20 -8.04 -5.70
C VAL A 100 -22.55 -7.50 -5.26
N ARG A 101 -22.85 -7.53 -3.96
CA ARG A 101 -24.08 -6.97 -3.39
C ARG A 101 -24.13 -5.45 -3.34
N ASN A 102 -23.04 -4.75 -3.71
CA ASN A 102 -22.93 -3.29 -3.67
C ASN A 102 -23.30 -2.64 -2.33
N ILE A 103 -22.97 -3.30 -1.21
CA ILE A 103 -23.29 -2.80 0.13
C ILE A 103 -22.40 -1.58 0.43
N PRO A 104 -22.98 -0.40 0.77
CA PRO A 104 -22.19 0.78 1.15
C PRO A 104 -21.40 0.46 2.44
N GLY A 105 -20.11 0.85 2.48
CA GLY A 105 -19.24 0.51 3.61
C GLY A 105 -18.83 -0.97 3.68
N GLY A 106 -19.12 -1.75 2.64
CA GLY A 106 -18.88 -3.19 2.61
C GLY A 106 -17.46 -3.62 2.91
N MET A 107 -16.47 -2.78 2.63
CA MET A 107 -15.07 -3.06 2.93
C MET A 107 -14.81 -3.16 4.45
N ILE A 108 -15.38 -2.24 5.22
CA ILE A 108 -15.30 -2.27 6.70
C ILE A 108 -16.04 -3.48 7.25
N LEU A 109 -17.22 -3.77 6.70
CA LEU A 109 -18.02 -4.95 7.10
C LEU A 109 -17.25 -6.24 6.80
N ALA A 110 -16.59 -6.36 5.65
CA ALA A 110 -15.78 -7.51 5.30
C ALA A 110 -14.63 -7.72 6.30
N ILE A 111 -13.93 -6.65 6.68
CA ILE A 111 -12.85 -6.72 7.67
C ILE A 111 -13.39 -7.21 9.02
N LEU A 112 -14.49 -6.64 9.51
CA LEU A 112 -15.10 -7.04 10.77
C LEU A 112 -15.53 -8.50 10.76
N LEU A 113 -16.22 -8.95 9.70
CA LEU A 113 -16.66 -10.34 9.57
C LEU A 113 -15.48 -11.31 9.49
N THR A 114 -14.40 -10.93 8.77
CA THR A 114 -13.21 -11.77 8.68
C THR A 114 -12.48 -11.84 10.04
N THR A 115 -12.42 -10.74 10.77
CA THR A 115 -11.85 -10.70 12.11
C THR A 115 -12.63 -11.60 13.08
N LEU A 116 -13.96 -11.53 13.04
CA LEU A 116 -14.82 -12.40 13.83
C LEU A 116 -14.65 -13.88 13.44
N ALA A 117 -14.57 -14.18 12.14
CA ALA A 117 -14.31 -15.53 11.66
C ALA A 117 -12.92 -16.06 12.09
N GLY A 118 -11.94 -15.18 12.28
CA GLY A 118 -10.60 -15.55 12.74
C GLY A 118 -10.52 -15.99 14.22
N ILE A 119 -11.49 -15.61 15.04
CA ILE A 119 -11.51 -15.98 16.48
C ILE A 119 -11.58 -17.49 16.70
N PRO A 120 -12.55 -18.24 16.10
CA PRO A 120 -12.63 -19.67 16.30
C PRO A 120 -11.45 -20.46 15.75
N PHE A 121 -10.74 -19.89 14.75
CA PHE A 121 -9.52 -20.49 14.19
C PHE A 121 -8.25 -20.17 14.99
N GLY A 122 -8.36 -19.38 16.07
CA GLY A 122 -7.21 -18.99 16.89
C GLY A 122 -6.22 -18.04 16.20
N VAL A 123 -6.60 -17.48 15.04
CA VAL A 123 -5.77 -16.52 14.29
C VAL A 123 -5.91 -15.10 14.85
N THR A 124 -7.09 -14.78 15.38
CA THR A 124 -7.39 -13.48 15.96
C THR A 124 -7.62 -13.64 17.46
N HIS A 125 -6.84 -12.93 18.28
CA HIS A 125 -7.06 -12.84 19.72
C HIS A 125 -7.98 -11.66 20.02
N ALA A 126 -8.94 -11.87 20.93
CA ALA A 126 -9.77 -10.76 21.41
C ALA A 126 -8.86 -9.77 22.17
N PRO A 127 -9.03 -8.46 21.95
CA PRO A 127 -8.23 -7.45 22.64
C PRO A 127 -8.55 -7.47 24.13
N GLU A 128 -7.54 -7.44 24.97
CA GLU A 128 -7.70 -7.39 26.44
C GLU A 128 -8.32 -6.07 26.90
N SER A 129 -8.15 -5.00 26.11
CA SER A 129 -8.77 -3.69 26.38
C SER A 129 -9.13 -2.99 25.09
N ILE A 130 -10.32 -2.35 25.05
CA ILE A 130 -10.80 -1.59 23.90
C ILE A 130 -10.03 -0.28 23.76
N PHE A 131 -9.58 0.28 24.88
CA PHE A 131 -8.78 1.50 24.93
C PHE A 131 -7.49 1.23 25.70
N ALA A 132 -6.36 1.30 25.03
CA ALA A 132 -5.05 1.27 25.65
C ALA A 132 -4.25 2.50 25.18
N PHE A 133 -3.61 3.19 26.12
CA PHE A 133 -2.64 4.20 25.74
C PHE A 133 -1.41 3.52 25.13
N PRO A 134 -0.91 4.01 23.98
CA PRO A 134 0.26 3.43 23.36
C PRO A 134 1.47 3.57 24.29
N ALA A 135 1.90 2.45 24.85
CA ALA A 135 3.07 2.40 25.71
C ALA A 135 4.35 2.42 24.86
N GLY A 136 5.31 3.24 25.25
CA GLY A 136 6.67 3.19 24.66
C GLY A 136 6.92 4.12 23.46
N ILE A 137 5.96 4.91 23.00
CA ILE A 137 6.17 5.87 21.89
C ILE A 137 7.31 6.84 22.22
N GLY A 138 7.38 7.36 23.44
CA GLY A 138 8.43 8.30 23.85
C GLY A 138 9.84 7.72 23.78
N HIS A 139 9.99 6.42 24.06
CA HIS A 139 11.29 5.75 23.97
C HIS A 139 11.75 5.47 22.52
N GLN A 140 10.84 5.34 21.59
CA GLN A 140 11.17 5.06 20.19
C GLN A 140 11.37 6.34 19.39
N PHE A 141 10.58 7.38 19.66
CA PHE A 141 10.64 8.65 18.95
C PHE A 141 11.98 9.38 19.16
N LEU A 142 12.58 9.25 20.34
CA LEU A 142 13.89 9.84 20.67
C LEU A 142 15.10 8.98 20.24
N LYS A 143 14.89 7.78 19.72
CA LYS A 143 15.96 6.86 19.27
C LYS A 143 16.13 6.83 17.75
N VAL A 144 15.45 7.71 17.00
CA VAL A 144 15.62 7.78 15.55
C VAL A 144 16.97 8.42 15.23
N ASP A 145 17.83 7.68 14.55
CA ASP A 145 19.13 8.19 14.09
C ASP A 145 18.96 8.85 12.70
N PHE A 146 18.70 10.15 12.73
CA PHE A 146 18.51 10.93 11.51
C PHE A 146 19.82 11.11 10.74
N MET A 147 20.95 11.23 11.43
CA MET A 147 22.26 11.45 10.80
C MET A 147 22.83 10.13 10.26
N GLY A 148 22.69 9.03 10.99
CA GLY A 148 23.11 7.71 10.52
C GLY A 148 22.36 7.26 9.28
N ALA A 149 21.08 7.66 9.14
CA ALA A 149 20.27 7.34 7.98
C ALA A 149 20.66 8.10 6.69
N LEU A 150 21.40 9.21 6.78
CA LEU A 150 21.90 9.98 5.63
C LEU A 150 23.19 9.39 5.02
N ASN A 151 23.67 8.27 5.53
CA ASN A 151 24.83 7.63 4.94
C ASN A 151 24.53 7.14 3.53
N PHE A 152 25.48 7.35 2.62
CA PHE A 152 25.38 6.98 1.20
C PHE A 152 25.01 5.49 0.99
N ALA A 153 25.38 4.63 1.93
CA ALA A 153 25.03 3.20 1.93
C ALA A 153 23.52 2.93 2.01
N TYR A 154 22.72 3.87 2.57
CA TYR A 154 21.29 3.70 2.75
C TYR A 154 20.44 4.39 1.67
N ILE A 155 21.06 5.10 0.71
CA ILE A 155 20.34 5.71 -0.41
C ILE A 155 19.54 4.70 -1.24
N PRO A 156 20.04 3.50 -1.59
CA PRO A 156 19.25 2.52 -2.30
C PRO A 156 17.96 2.11 -1.56
N PHE A 157 18.04 2.01 -0.22
CA PHE A 157 16.88 1.70 0.61
C PHE A 157 15.89 2.86 0.68
N LEU A 158 16.38 4.10 0.72
CA LEU A 158 15.55 5.29 0.67
C LEU A 158 14.77 5.35 -0.65
N ILE A 159 15.44 5.12 -1.77
CA ILE A 159 14.79 5.08 -3.09
C ILE A 159 13.79 3.90 -3.17
N ALA A 160 14.16 2.73 -2.66
CA ALA A 160 13.31 1.55 -2.64
C ALA A 160 12.01 1.75 -1.83
N LEU A 161 12.03 2.59 -0.79
CA LEU A 161 10.85 2.98 -0.02
C LEU A 161 10.08 4.12 -0.70
N PHE A 162 10.80 5.11 -1.22
CA PHE A 162 10.21 6.30 -1.84
C PHE A 162 9.40 5.95 -3.10
N VAL A 163 9.95 5.12 -4.00
CA VAL A 163 9.32 4.82 -5.29
C VAL A 163 7.95 4.15 -5.14
N PRO A 164 7.77 3.08 -4.36
CA PRO A 164 6.46 2.49 -4.12
C PRO A 164 5.47 3.45 -3.47
N ASP A 165 5.92 4.26 -2.50
CA ASP A 165 5.06 5.22 -1.81
C ASP A 165 4.58 6.33 -2.74
N PHE A 166 5.47 6.86 -3.57
CA PHE A 166 5.16 7.83 -4.61
C PHE A 166 4.10 7.29 -5.59
N PHE A 167 4.31 6.09 -6.15
CA PHE A 167 3.38 5.50 -7.09
C PHE A 167 2.06 5.05 -6.44
N SER A 168 2.10 4.56 -5.21
CA SER A 168 0.90 4.19 -4.44
C SER A 168 -0.02 5.39 -4.22
N THR A 169 0.54 6.50 -3.76
CA THR A 169 -0.22 7.74 -3.59
C THR A 169 -0.78 8.24 -4.91
N PHE A 170 0.02 8.14 -5.97
CA PHE A 170 -0.38 8.49 -7.32
C PHE A 170 -1.55 7.64 -7.83
N GLY A 171 -1.45 6.31 -7.69
CA GLY A 171 -2.51 5.37 -8.08
C GLY A 171 -3.80 5.61 -7.32
N THR A 172 -3.70 5.89 -6.02
CA THR A 172 -4.86 6.18 -5.17
C THR A 172 -5.56 7.48 -5.59
N VAL A 173 -4.80 8.55 -5.82
CA VAL A 173 -5.36 9.85 -6.25
C VAL A 173 -6.04 9.72 -7.61
N LEU A 174 -5.43 9.01 -8.57
CA LEU A 174 -6.05 8.76 -9.87
C LEU A 174 -7.31 7.88 -9.76
N GLY A 175 -7.26 6.82 -8.95
CA GLY A 175 -8.39 5.91 -8.76
C GLY A 175 -9.59 6.59 -8.10
N VAL A 176 -9.34 7.40 -7.08
CA VAL A 176 -10.40 8.18 -6.39
C VAL A 176 -10.89 9.30 -7.30
N GLY A 177 -9.99 10.02 -7.99
CA GLY A 177 -10.35 11.10 -8.92
C GLY A 177 -11.19 10.60 -10.09
N ALA A 178 -10.91 9.40 -10.60
CA ALA A 178 -11.71 8.76 -11.63
C ALA A 178 -13.13 8.45 -11.15
N LYS A 179 -13.26 7.88 -9.94
CA LYS A 179 -14.57 7.58 -9.33
C LYS A 179 -15.35 8.83 -8.94
N ALA A 180 -14.67 9.89 -8.53
CA ALA A 180 -15.30 11.16 -8.18
C ALA A 180 -15.67 12.02 -9.40
N GLY A 181 -15.37 11.57 -10.63
CA GLY A 181 -15.68 12.30 -11.85
C GLY A 181 -14.74 13.47 -12.16
N TYR A 182 -13.75 13.74 -11.32
CA TYR A 182 -12.80 14.84 -11.56
C TYR A 182 -11.93 14.65 -12.80
N LEU A 183 -11.68 13.41 -13.22
CA LEU A 183 -10.93 13.12 -14.43
C LEU A 183 -11.74 13.40 -15.70
N LEU A 184 -13.07 13.28 -15.67
CA LEU A 184 -13.94 13.60 -16.79
C LEU A 184 -13.94 15.10 -17.09
N SER A 185 -13.88 15.95 -16.08
CA SER A 185 -13.79 17.40 -16.25
C SER A 185 -12.46 17.84 -16.87
N LEU A 186 -11.37 17.16 -16.57
CA LEU A 186 -10.05 17.43 -17.15
C LEU A 186 -9.92 16.95 -18.60
N ILE A 187 -10.62 15.87 -18.97
CA ILE A 187 -10.64 15.37 -20.37
C ILE A 187 -11.47 16.29 -21.24
N HIS A 188 -12.59 16.83 -20.75
CA HIS A 188 -13.41 17.79 -21.50
C HIS A 188 -12.75 19.15 -21.70
N ILE A 189 -11.83 19.56 -20.83
CA ILE A 189 -11.06 20.79 -21.03
C ILE A 189 -9.94 20.61 -22.05
N SER A 190 -9.50 19.38 -22.32
CA SER A 190 -8.44 19.08 -23.31
C SER A 190 -8.95 18.65 -24.70
N GLU A 191 -10.25 18.61 -24.93
CA GLU A 191 -10.84 18.56 -26.29
C GLU A 191 -11.41 19.92 -26.70
N PRO A 192 -10.59 20.84 -27.19
CA PRO A 192 -11.12 21.99 -27.86
C PRO A 192 -11.55 21.55 -29.26
N THR A 193 -12.86 21.48 -29.48
CA THR A 193 -13.46 21.76 -30.80
C THR A 193 -13.05 20.84 -31.96
N ARG A 194 -13.47 19.58 -31.93
CA ARG A 194 -13.54 18.80 -33.19
C ARG A 194 -14.95 18.49 -33.68
N LEU A 195 -15.97 19.20 -33.19
CA LEU A 195 -17.34 19.05 -33.69
C LEU A 195 -17.91 20.36 -34.23
N ARG A 196 -17.14 21.03 -35.10
CA ARG A 196 -17.67 22.15 -35.92
C ARG A 196 -17.09 22.12 -37.31
N CYS A 197 -17.36 21.10 -38.08
CA CYS A 197 -17.27 21.08 -39.52
C CYS A 197 -17.99 19.84 -40.09
N ILE A 198 -19.31 19.76 -39.89
CA ILE A 198 -20.21 19.08 -40.83
C ILE A 198 -21.49 19.93 -40.88
N SER A 199 -21.51 20.84 -41.78
CA SER A 199 -22.71 21.36 -42.45
C SER A 199 -22.35 21.68 -43.87
#